data_31396a9664d67a32c6409b0fb62bec41
#
_entry.id   31396a9664d67a32c6409b0fb62bec41
#
_cell.length_a   1.000
_cell.length_b   1.000
_cell.length_c   1.000
_cell.angle_alpha   90.00
_cell.angle_beta   90.00
_cell.angle_gamma   90.00
#
_symmetry.space_group_name_H-M   'P 1'
#
loop_
_entity.id
_entity.type
_entity.pdbx_description
1 polymer ?
#
loop_
_entity_poly.entity_id
_entity_poly.type
_entity_poly.pdbx_seq_one_letter_code
_entity_poly.pdbx_strand_id
1 'polypeptide(L)'
;YNETYWTAFPGKYLSGDKARVDEDGYIWALGRGDDVLKVAGHRISNAEVEASAEKHPSVAAAAVVGKPDKVKGESIVVYAVLKPEAKGDAALEKDIKNFVRKTLGPIAIPSDVIFVSDIPRNKAGKPVRPLIKARALGEALGDISAVANPQALEAITPLAKK
;
A
#
# COMPACT_ATOMS: atom_id res chain seq x y z
N TYR A 1 -21.21 9.92 -5.38
CA TYR A 1 -20.31 10.97 -5.94
C TYR A 1 -20.38 12.24 -5.07
N ASN A 2 -21.57 12.83 -4.86
CA ASN A 2 -21.71 14.07 -4.08
C ASN A 2 -21.24 13.90 -2.63
N GLU A 3 -21.65 12.85 -1.96
CA GLU A 3 -21.25 12.55 -0.58
C GLU A 3 -19.72 12.43 -0.43
N THR A 4 -19.06 11.85 -1.41
CA THR A 4 -17.61 11.59 -1.36
C THR A 4 -16.78 12.84 -1.62
N TYR A 5 -17.21 13.68 -2.56
CA TYR A 5 -16.34 14.73 -3.12
C TYR A 5 -16.77 16.17 -2.80
N TRP A 6 -18.05 16.39 -2.38
CA TRP A 6 -18.58 17.75 -2.26
C TRP A 6 -19.16 18.10 -0.88
N THR A 7 -19.39 17.11 -0.01
CA THR A 7 -20.01 17.36 1.30
C THR A 7 -19.04 17.83 2.35
N ALA A 8 -17.78 17.37 2.32
CA ALA A 8 -16.79 17.69 3.33
C ALA A 8 -16.40 19.19 3.36
N PHE A 9 -16.40 19.83 2.19
CA PHE A 9 -16.07 21.26 2.04
C PHE A 9 -17.07 21.90 1.07
N PRO A 10 -18.09 22.62 1.54
CA PRO A 10 -19.09 23.23 0.69
C PRO A 10 -18.47 24.11 -0.43
N GLY A 11 -18.88 23.86 -1.67
CA GLY A 11 -18.39 24.57 -2.85
C GLY A 11 -16.96 24.23 -3.30
N LYS A 12 -16.33 23.21 -2.69
CA LYS A 12 -14.97 22.76 -3.06
C LYS A 12 -14.96 21.27 -3.33
N TYR A 13 -14.30 20.87 -4.41
CA TYR A 13 -14.09 19.47 -4.75
C TYR A 13 -12.95 18.87 -3.91
N LEU A 14 -13.24 17.81 -3.17
CA LEU A 14 -12.26 17.05 -2.41
C LEU A 14 -11.67 15.93 -3.28
N SER A 15 -10.47 16.11 -3.83
CA SER A 15 -9.79 15.05 -4.60
C SER A 15 -9.33 13.87 -3.73
N GLY A 16 -9.16 14.11 -2.42
CA GLY A 16 -8.56 13.15 -1.49
C GLY A 16 -7.03 13.16 -1.51
N ASP A 17 -6.42 14.01 -2.33
CA ASP A 17 -4.97 14.15 -2.38
C ASP A 17 -4.48 15.17 -1.36
N LYS A 18 -3.23 14.98 -0.93
CA LYS A 18 -2.48 15.94 -0.11
C LYS A 18 -1.51 16.71 -0.98
N ALA A 19 -1.39 17.98 -0.67
CA ALA A 19 -0.41 18.84 -1.30
C ALA A 19 0.27 19.74 -0.24
N ARG A 20 1.46 20.17 -0.55
CA ARG A 20 2.18 21.24 0.15
C ARG A 20 2.35 22.41 -0.82
N VAL A 21 2.12 23.60 -0.33
CA VAL A 21 2.48 24.85 -1.04
C VAL A 21 3.81 25.32 -0.45
N ASP A 22 4.79 25.62 -1.29
CA ASP A 22 6.06 26.19 -0.86
C ASP A 22 6.02 27.74 -0.78
N GLU A 23 7.13 28.35 -0.42
CA GLU A 23 7.26 29.79 -0.22
C GLU A 23 7.06 30.59 -1.52
N ASP A 24 7.34 29.98 -2.67
CA ASP A 24 7.16 30.55 -4.00
C ASP A 24 5.75 30.29 -4.58
N GLY A 25 4.88 29.59 -3.85
CA GLY A 25 3.50 29.28 -4.25
C GLY A 25 3.36 28.04 -5.13
N TYR A 26 4.42 27.24 -5.33
CA TYR A 26 4.32 25.97 -6.07
C TYR A 26 3.60 24.91 -5.25
N ILE A 27 2.77 24.14 -5.93
CA ILE A 27 1.99 23.04 -5.32
C ILE A 27 2.74 21.71 -5.54
N TRP A 28 3.14 21.08 -4.46
CA TRP A 28 3.78 19.76 -4.45
C TRP A 28 2.75 18.71 -4.06
N ALA A 29 2.37 17.85 -5.00
CA ALA A 29 1.48 16.73 -4.72
C ALA A 29 2.21 15.69 -3.86
N LEU A 30 1.64 15.37 -2.69
CA LEU A 30 2.21 14.43 -1.71
C LEU A 30 1.53 13.06 -1.76
N GLY A 31 0.62 12.85 -2.72
CA GLY A 31 -0.17 11.63 -2.88
C GLY A 31 -1.48 11.64 -2.08
N ARG A 32 -2.13 10.48 -2.02
CA ARG A 32 -3.44 10.31 -1.39
C ARG A 32 -3.38 10.53 0.12
N GLY A 33 -4.35 11.24 0.66
CA GLY A 33 -4.47 11.48 2.09
C GLY A 33 -4.87 10.26 2.92
N ASP A 34 -5.53 9.31 2.27
CA ASP A 34 -6.00 8.03 2.81
C ASP A 34 -4.98 6.89 2.61
N ASP A 35 -4.00 7.05 1.71
CA ASP A 35 -2.93 6.09 1.42
C ASP A 35 -1.68 6.33 2.29
N VAL A 36 -1.88 6.59 3.58
CA VAL A 36 -0.80 6.88 4.53
C VAL A 36 -0.91 5.95 5.73
N LEU A 37 0.17 5.23 5.99
CA LEU A 37 0.35 4.40 7.16
C LEU A 37 0.76 5.25 8.37
N LYS A 38 0.22 4.91 9.55
CA LYS A 38 0.58 5.55 10.81
C LYS A 38 1.43 4.58 11.65
N VAL A 39 2.73 4.59 11.42
CA VAL A 39 3.67 3.67 12.07
C VAL A 39 4.45 4.41 13.17
N ALA A 40 4.25 4.04 14.43
CA ALA A 40 4.93 4.63 15.59
C ALA A 40 4.90 6.18 15.59
N GLY A 41 3.74 6.77 15.25
CA GLY A 41 3.56 8.23 15.17
C GLY A 41 4.03 8.88 13.87
N HIS A 42 4.74 8.17 13.02
CA HIS A 42 5.17 8.66 11.70
C HIS A 42 4.13 8.36 10.62
N ARG A 43 4.06 9.24 9.63
CA ARG A 43 3.24 9.05 8.44
C ARG A 43 4.12 8.60 7.29
N ILE A 44 3.87 7.41 6.77
CA ILE A 44 4.62 6.78 5.69
C ILE A 44 3.65 6.57 4.52
N SER A 45 4.03 7.01 3.34
CA SER A 45 3.23 6.78 2.13
C SER A 45 3.32 5.31 1.69
N ASN A 46 2.17 4.69 1.44
CA ASN A 46 2.13 3.34 0.85
C ASN A 46 2.92 3.32 -0.47
N ALA A 47 2.73 4.33 -1.31
CA ALA A 47 3.40 4.44 -2.61
C ALA A 47 4.93 4.53 -2.51
N GLU A 48 5.48 5.19 -1.48
CA GLU A 48 6.92 5.24 -1.25
C GLU A 48 7.50 3.87 -0.89
N VAL A 49 6.78 3.10 -0.05
CA VAL A 49 7.22 1.75 0.31
C VAL A 49 7.08 0.80 -0.87
N GLU A 50 6.00 0.89 -1.66
CA GLU A 50 5.81 0.15 -2.90
C GLU A 50 6.95 0.42 -3.89
N ALA A 51 7.21 1.69 -4.19
CA ALA A 51 8.28 2.09 -5.10
C ALA A 51 9.67 1.66 -4.60
N SER A 52 9.89 1.61 -3.29
CA SER A 52 11.13 1.07 -2.72
C SER A 52 11.22 -0.44 -2.91
N ALA A 53 10.15 -1.19 -2.63
CA ALA A 53 10.12 -2.63 -2.81
C ALA A 53 10.28 -3.04 -4.29
N GLU A 54 9.65 -2.31 -5.22
CA GLU A 54 9.74 -2.56 -6.67
C GLU A 54 11.14 -2.29 -7.26
N LYS A 55 11.97 -1.49 -6.57
CA LYS A 55 13.38 -1.33 -6.97
C LYS A 55 14.25 -2.55 -6.64
N HIS A 56 13.75 -3.46 -5.82
CA HIS A 56 14.47 -4.70 -5.52
C HIS A 56 14.54 -5.58 -6.79
N PRO A 57 15.73 -6.16 -7.13
CA PRO A 57 15.92 -6.92 -8.36
C PRO A 57 14.92 -8.05 -8.59
N SER A 58 14.47 -8.71 -7.53
CA SER A 58 13.56 -9.86 -7.59
C SER A 58 12.07 -9.49 -7.59
N VAL A 59 11.69 -8.22 -7.42
CA VAL A 59 10.30 -7.79 -7.32
C VAL A 59 9.83 -7.25 -8.67
N ALA A 60 8.69 -7.72 -9.14
CA ALA A 60 8.04 -7.24 -10.36
C ALA A 60 6.98 -6.18 -10.07
N ALA A 61 6.26 -6.34 -8.95
CA ALA A 61 5.24 -5.39 -8.50
C ALA A 61 5.03 -5.52 -6.99
N ALA A 62 4.60 -4.44 -6.34
CA ALA A 62 4.27 -4.44 -4.93
C ALA A 62 2.97 -3.70 -4.65
N ALA A 63 2.27 -4.11 -3.58
CA ALA A 63 1.19 -3.36 -2.96
C ALA A 63 1.39 -3.36 -1.45
N VAL A 64 1.16 -2.21 -0.83
CA VAL A 64 1.40 -2.02 0.60
C VAL A 64 0.11 -1.66 1.33
N VAL A 65 -0.12 -2.32 2.45
CA VAL A 65 -1.24 -2.04 3.34
C VAL A 65 -0.78 -2.00 4.80
N GLY A 66 -1.54 -1.27 5.62
CA GLY A 66 -1.34 -1.27 7.06
C GLY A 66 -2.11 -2.40 7.73
N LYS A 67 -1.44 -3.09 8.65
CA LYS A 67 -2.05 -4.03 9.60
C LYS A 67 -2.10 -3.37 10.97
N PRO A 68 -3.21 -3.43 11.73
CA PRO A 68 -3.27 -2.95 13.09
C PRO A 68 -2.17 -3.57 13.96
N ASP A 69 -1.48 -2.73 14.72
CA ASP A 69 -0.40 -3.12 15.64
C ASP A 69 -0.61 -2.46 16.99
N LYS A 70 -0.58 -3.23 18.08
CA LYS A 70 -0.88 -2.76 19.46
C LYS A 70 0.11 -1.72 19.98
N VAL A 71 1.33 -1.73 19.47
CA VAL A 71 2.42 -0.85 19.92
C VAL A 71 2.65 0.30 18.94
N LYS A 72 2.66 0.01 17.65
CA LYS A 72 3.02 0.97 16.60
C LYS A 72 1.80 1.68 15.98
N GLY A 73 0.57 1.28 16.36
CA GLY A 73 -0.67 1.70 15.71
C GLY A 73 -0.91 0.90 14.43
N GLU A 74 -0.03 1.00 13.45
CA GLU A 74 -0.02 0.16 12.25
C GLU A 74 1.39 -0.41 12.01
N SER A 75 1.46 -1.59 11.41
CA SER A 75 2.66 -2.18 10.85
C SER A 75 2.52 -2.36 9.34
N ILE A 76 3.63 -2.27 8.63
CA ILE A 76 3.69 -2.30 7.17
C ILE A 76 3.67 -3.75 6.69
N VAL A 77 2.75 -4.07 5.79
CA VAL A 77 2.70 -5.36 5.08
C VAL A 77 2.87 -5.10 3.59
N VAL A 78 3.83 -5.78 2.99
CA VAL A 78 4.10 -5.73 1.55
C VAL A 78 3.60 -7.02 0.90
N TYR A 79 2.71 -6.90 -0.06
CA TYR A 79 2.37 -7.97 -0.99
C TYR A 79 3.23 -7.79 -2.23
N ALA A 80 4.10 -8.77 -2.52
CA ALA A 80 5.07 -8.68 -3.60
C ALA A 80 4.82 -9.76 -4.66
N VAL A 81 4.72 -9.35 -5.91
CA VAL A 81 4.81 -10.24 -7.07
C VAL A 81 6.27 -10.36 -7.45
N LEU A 82 6.78 -11.57 -7.51
CA LEU A 82 8.17 -11.82 -7.89
C LEU A 82 8.34 -11.89 -9.40
N LYS A 83 9.55 -11.59 -9.86
CA LYS A 83 9.94 -11.88 -11.25
C LYS A 83 10.06 -13.39 -11.45
N PRO A 84 9.91 -13.88 -12.72
CA PRO A 84 9.86 -15.32 -13.01
C PRO A 84 11.08 -16.12 -12.52
N GLU A 85 12.25 -15.50 -12.50
CA GLU A 85 13.50 -16.10 -12.06
C GLU A 85 13.72 -16.14 -10.54
N ALA A 86 12.87 -15.41 -9.78
CA ALA A 86 13.01 -15.32 -8.33
C ALA A 86 12.14 -16.37 -7.62
N LYS A 87 12.69 -16.96 -6.56
CA LYS A 87 11.99 -17.91 -5.71
C LYS A 87 11.69 -17.26 -4.36
N GLY A 88 10.41 -17.24 -3.99
CA GLY A 88 9.96 -16.71 -2.69
C GLY A 88 10.30 -17.64 -1.55
N ASP A 89 11.23 -17.19 -0.69
CA ASP A 89 11.59 -17.87 0.54
C ASP A 89 11.86 -16.84 1.67
N ALA A 90 12.16 -17.35 2.86
CA ALA A 90 12.43 -16.51 4.04
C ALA A 90 13.70 -15.66 3.89
N ALA A 91 14.67 -16.09 3.08
CA ALA A 91 15.87 -15.32 2.80
C ALA A 91 15.55 -14.10 1.94
N LEU A 92 14.76 -14.27 0.87
CA LEU A 92 14.31 -13.19 0.01
C LEU A 92 13.37 -12.22 0.75
N GLU A 93 12.49 -12.73 1.62
CA GLU A 93 11.66 -11.89 2.48
C GLU A 93 12.52 -10.94 3.32
N LYS A 94 13.55 -11.48 3.99
CA LYS A 94 14.49 -10.70 4.81
C LYS A 94 15.28 -9.70 3.96
N ASP A 95 15.67 -10.08 2.77
CA ASP A 95 16.43 -9.21 1.85
C ASP A 95 15.59 -8.02 1.40
N ILE A 96 14.34 -8.23 1.00
CA ILE A 96 13.41 -7.14 0.64
C ILE A 96 13.17 -6.21 1.84
N LYS A 97 12.96 -6.74 3.06
CA LYS A 97 12.83 -5.94 4.27
C LYS A 97 14.06 -5.05 4.51
N ASN A 98 15.25 -5.62 4.36
CA ASN A 98 16.52 -4.90 4.50
C ASN A 98 16.70 -3.86 3.39
N PHE A 99 16.28 -4.15 2.19
CA PHE A 99 16.34 -3.24 1.05
C PHE A 99 15.46 -2.00 1.30
N VAL A 100 14.20 -2.21 1.73
CA VAL A 100 13.30 -1.12 2.10
C VAL A 100 13.87 -0.30 3.27
N ARG A 101 14.41 -0.97 4.30
CA ARG A 101 15.10 -0.30 5.42
C ARG A 101 16.23 0.59 4.95
N LYS A 102 17.06 0.11 4.04
CA LYS A 102 18.21 0.84 3.50
C LYS A 102 17.79 2.05 2.69
N THR A 103 16.67 1.96 1.98
CA THR A 103 16.17 3.00 1.08
C THR A 103 15.37 4.08 1.83
N LEU A 104 14.50 3.69 2.76
CA LEU A 104 13.53 4.58 3.43
C LEU A 104 13.80 4.77 4.93
N GLY A 105 14.78 4.05 5.48
CA GLY A 105 15.11 4.11 6.90
C GLY A 105 14.36 3.08 7.78
N PRO A 106 14.71 3.02 9.07
CA PRO A 106 14.26 1.95 9.97
C PRO A 106 12.77 1.97 10.28
N ILE A 107 12.12 3.13 10.19
CA ILE A 107 10.68 3.26 10.49
C ILE A 107 9.81 2.61 9.40
N ALA A 108 10.31 2.50 8.17
CA ALA A 108 9.61 1.96 7.02
C ALA A 108 9.82 0.45 6.82
N ILE A 109 10.47 -0.23 7.77
CA ILE A 109 10.71 -1.68 7.66
C ILE A 109 9.38 -2.42 7.66
N PRO A 110 9.08 -3.23 6.62
CA PRO A 110 7.90 -4.08 6.61
C PRO A 110 7.96 -5.12 7.75
N SER A 111 6.85 -5.31 8.45
CA SER A 111 6.70 -6.43 9.38
C SER A 111 6.65 -7.76 8.64
N ASP A 112 5.92 -7.75 7.52
CA ASP A 112 5.69 -8.94 6.70
C ASP A 112 5.89 -8.60 5.21
N VAL A 113 6.50 -9.51 4.45
CA VAL A 113 6.52 -9.51 2.99
C VAL A 113 5.89 -10.82 2.53
N ILE A 114 4.78 -10.73 1.83
CA ILE A 114 3.98 -11.89 1.40
C ILE A 114 4.09 -11.99 -0.12
N PHE A 115 4.55 -13.12 -0.60
CA PHE A 115 4.64 -13.37 -2.04
C PHE A 115 3.30 -13.81 -2.58
N VAL A 116 2.87 -13.15 -3.65
CA VAL A 116 1.58 -13.38 -4.31
C VAL A 116 1.78 -13.53 -5.81
N SER A 117 0.85 -14.24 -6.46
CA SER A 117 0.91 -14.43 -7.91
C SER A 117 0.52 -13.17 -8.70
N ASP A 118 -0.37 -12.33 -8.14
CA ASP A 118 -0.80 -11.08 -8.76
C ASP A 118 -1.36 -10.13 -7.69
N ILE A 119 -1.51 -8.85 -8.06
CA ILE A 119 -2.04 -7.78 -7.22
C ILE A 119 -3.34 -7.27 -7.85
N PRO A 120 -4.45 -7.15 -7.08
CA PRO A 120 -5.70 -6.56 -7.56
C PRO A 120 -5.49 -5.12 -8.04
N ARG A 121 -5.86 -4.85 -9.30
CA ARG A 121 -5.68 -3.53 -9.94
C ARG A 121 -7.00 -3.03 -10.51
N ASN A 122 -7.14 -1.72 -10.57
CA ASN A 122 -8.23 -1.10 -11.30
C ASN A 122 -7.94 -1.07 -12.82
N LYS A 123 -8.91 -0.59 -13.62
CA LYS A 123 -8.76 -0.47 -15.08
C LYS A 123 -7.61 0.44 -15.53
N ALA A 124 -7.13 1.33 -14.65
CA ALA A 124 -5.96 2.18 -14.89
C ALA A 124 -4.64 1.54 -14.44
N GLY A 125 -4.64 0.26 -14.04
CA GLY A 125 -3.46 -0.48 -13.59
C GLY A 125 -3.00 -0.19 -12.17
N LYS A 126 -3.71 0.65 -11.40
CA LYS A 126 -3.34 0.99 -10.03
C LYS A 126 -3.83 -0.04 -9.02
N PRO A 127 -3.02 -0.44 -8.00
CA PRO A 127 -3.46 -1.33 -6.93
C PRO A 127 -4.71 -0.80 -6.21
N VAL A 128 -5.69 -1.66 -5.98
CA VAL A 128 -6.91 -1.31 -5.24
C VAL A 128 -6.70 -1.60 -3.75
N ARG A 129 -5.89 -0.77 -3.09
CA ARG A 129 -5.45 -0.96 -1.70
C ARG A 129 -6.56 -1.18 -0.68
N PRO A 130 -7.74 -0.49 -0.75
CA PRO A 130 -8.84 -0.76 0.17
C PRO A 130 -9.30 -2.22 0.15
N LEU A 131 -9.42 -2.83 -1.04
CA LEU A 131 -9.82 -4.24 -1.17
C LEU A 131 -8.71 -5.19 -0.74
N ILE A 132 -7.44 -4.86 -1.03
CA ILE A 132 -6.29 -5.63 -0.54
C ILE A 132 -6.27 -5.62 0.98
N LYS A 133 -6.46 -4.45 1.61
CA LYS A 133 -6.51 -4.30 3.08
C LYS A 133 -7.68 -5.09 3.68
N ALA A 134 -8.88 -4.94 3.13
CA ALA A 134 -10.06 -5.68 3.61
C ALA A 134 -9.82 -7.20 3.53
N ARG A 135 -9.29 -7.70 2.41
CA ARG A 135 -8.96 -9.11 2.26
C ARG A 135 -7.88 -9.57 3.24
N ALA A 136 -6.82 -8.77 3.40
CA ALA A 136 -5.72 -9.04 4.33
C ALA A 136 -6.19 -9.12 5.79
N LEU A 137 -7.16 -8.30 6.18
CA LEU A 137 -7.69 -8.27 7.55
C LEU A 137 -8.87 -9.25 7.76
N GLY A 138 -9.31 -9.95 6.72
CA GLY A 138 -10.47 -10.85 6.76
C GLY A 138 -11.78 -10.07 6.95
N GLU A 139 -11.85 -8.86 6.47
CA GLU A 139 -13.04 -8.01 6.46
C GLU A 139 -13.89 -8.28 5.21
N ALA A 140 -15.15 -7.85 5.22
CA ALA A 140 -16.01 -7.96 4.06
C ALA A 140 -15.46 -7.10 2.91
N LEU A 141 -15.38 -7.70 1.72
CA LEU A 141 -15.04 -6.94 0.51
C LEU A 141 -16.20 -6.02 0.15
N GLY A 142 -15.90 -4.76 -0.10
CA GLY A 142 -16.84 -3.81 -0.64
C GLY A 142 -17.10 -4.06 -2.13
N ASP A 143 -17.46 -3.00 -2.86
CA ASP A 143 -17.68 -3.07 -4.31
C ASP A 143 -16.38 -3.40 -5.05
N ILE A 144 -16.38 -4.52 -5.76
CA ILE A 144 -15.26 -5.01 -6.58
C ILE A 144 -15.40 -4.69 -8.07
N SER A 145 -16.45 -3.98 -8.49
CA SER A 145 -16.74 -3.68 -9.90
C SER A 145 -15.65 -2.88 -10.63
N ALA A 146 -14.85 -2.13 -9.85
CA ALA A 146 -13.72 -1.37 -10.38
C ALA A 146 -12.44 -2.20 -10.58
N VAL A 147 -12.40 -3.46 -10.12
CA VAL A 147 -11.22 -4.33 -10.22
C VAL A 147 -11.17 -4.96 -11.60
N ALA A 148 -10.05 -4.78 -12.30
CA ALA A 148 -9.86 -5.33 -13.64
C ALA A 148 -9.49 -6.83 -13.61
N ASN A 149 -8.84 -7.30 -12.53
CA ASN A 149 -8.40 -8.68 -12.33
C ASN A 149 -8.90 -9.24 -10.97
N PRO A 150 -10.22 -9.46 -10.80
CA PRO A 150 -10.80 -9.85 -9.50
C PRO A 150 -10.25 -11.16 -8.94
N GLN A 151 -9.79 -12.08 -9.79
CA GLN A 151 -9.12 -13.32 -9.37
C GLN A 151 -7.86 -13.06 -8.52
N ALA A 152 -7.20 -11.92 -8.70
CA ALA A 152 -6.03 -11.55 -7.89
C ALA A 152 -6.37 -11.31 -6.42
N LEU A 153 -7.64 -11.06 -6.08
CA LEU A 153 -8.09 -10.97 -4.68
C LEU A 153 -7.96 -12.32 -3.95
N GLU A 154 -8.03 -13.44 -4.67
CA GLU A 154 -7.87 -14.77 -4.09
C GLU A 154 -6.41 -15.05 -3.70
N ALA A 155 -5.45 -14.41 -4.39
CA ALA A 155 -4.04 -14.49 -4.06
C ALA A 155 -3.68 -13.75 -2.75
N ILE A 156 -4.51 -12.80 -2.32
CA ILE A 156 -4.30 -12.05 -1.08
C ILE A 156 -4.71 -12.92 0.11
N THR A 157 -3.73 -13.50 0.77
CA THR A 157 -3.96 -14.35 1.95
C THR A 157 -4.27 -13.50 3.18
N PRO A 158 -5.31 -13.84 3.97
CA PRO A 158 -5.58 -13.17 5.23
C PRO A 158 -4.39 -13.28 6.19
N LEU A 159 -4.08 -12.18 6.85
CA LEU A 159 -3.04 -12.12 7.87
C LEU A 159 -3.49 -12.85 9.13
N ALA A 160 -2.59 -13.60 9.76
CA ALA A 160 -2.90 -14.24 11.04
C ALA A 160 -3.30 -13.17 12.08
N LYS A 161 -4.44 -13.34 12.72
CA LYS A 161 -4.83 -12.52 13.87
C LYS A 161 -3.89 -12.88 15.03
N LYS A 162 -3.00 -11.98 15.40
CA LYS A 162 -2.18 -12.10 16.62
C LYS A 162 -2.85 -11.45 17.81
#